data_ec707e98328c413d4e7cfd8fb0959ca4
#
_entry.id   ec707e98328c413d4e7cfd8fb0959ca4
#
_cell.length_a   1.000
_cell.length_b   1.000
_cell.length_c   1.000
_cell.angle_alpha   90.00
_cell.angle_beta   90.00
_cell.angle_gamma   90.00
#
_symmetry.space_group_name_H-M   'P 1'
#
loop_
_entity.id
_entity.type
_entity.pdbx_description
1 polymer ?
#
loop_
_entity_poly.entity_id
_entity_poly.type
_entity_poly.pdbx_seq_one_letter_code
_entity_poly.pdbx_strand_id
1 'polypeptide(L)'
;MKRIIFLHIPKTAGQTVHSELARVFGPEHTSPVRVHTQASTEGQFPQGYKLYSGHLDWETLDTSDDDSFIFTVLRDPKDRIASFYFYLLHQSHYMRNKELSAHENIGLKEIKNRTAPEYFFGEGEEWKAFILDHYDNFYCRYFASRKVRGSENLRTLDTSQVIQKATNSCRDIDRIYTTKT
;
A
#
# COMPACT_ATOMS: atom_id res chain seq x y z
N MET A 1 24.50 11.08 -4.02
CA MET A 1 23.49 10.90 -2.95
C MET A 1 22.57 9.79 -3.41
N LYS A 2 22.41 8.72 -2.63
CA LYS A 2 21.52 7.60 -2.96
C LYS A 2 20.07 8.06 -3.17
N ARG A 3 19.35 7.40 -4.06
CA ARG A 3 17.90 7.56 -4.19
C ARG A 3 17.24 6.93 -2.96
N ILE A 4 16.25 7.59 -2.40
CA ILE A 4 15.47 7.07 -1.27
C ILE A 4 14.13 6.59 -1.80
N ILE A 5 13.83 5.33 -1.53
CA ILE A 5 12.59 4.68 -1.95
C ILE A 5 11.86 4.23 -0.69
N PHE A 6 10.83 4.97 -0.33
CA PHE A 6 9.95 4.64 0.78
C PHE A 6 8.69 3.93 0.26
N LEU A 7 8.67 2.61 0.36
CA LEU A 7 7.51 1.79 0.08
C LEU A 7 6.47 1.99 1.20
N HIS A 8 5.63 3.02 1.03
CA HIS A 8 4.68 3.45 2.04
C HIS A 8 3.45 2.54 2.07
N ILE A 9 3.38 1.69 3.06
CA ILE A 9 2.21 0.85 3.32
C ILE A 9 1.10 1.69 3.98
N PRO A 10 -0.17 1.58 3.54
CA PRO A 10 -1.26 2.33 4.14
C PRO A 10 -1.41 2.07 5.65
N LYS A 11 -1.58 3.15 6.43
CA LYS A 11 -1.86 3.12 7.89
C LYS A 11 -0.71 2.64 8.79
N THR A 12 0.52 2.86 8.33
CA THR A 12 1.75 2.59 9.11
C THR A 12 2.52 3.88 9.47
N ALA A 13 1.82 5.00 9.69
CA ALA A 13 2.39 6.33 9.97
C ALA A 13 3.21 6.94 8.80
N GLY A 14 3.10 6.41 7.61
CA GLY A 14 3.92 6.82 6.48
C GLY A 14 3.68 8.25 5.97
N GLN A 15 2.54 8.87 6.29
CA GLN A 15 2.30 10.27 5.94
C GLN A 15 3.29 11.20 6.65
N THR A 16 3.55 10.98 7.94
CA THR A 16 4.55 11.74 8.71
C THR A 16 5.95 11.53 8.12
N VAL A 17 6.33 10.27 7.86
CA VAL A 17 7.62 9.93 7.25
C VAL A 17 7.78 10.62 5.89
N HIS A 18 6.76 10.55 5.03
CA HIS A 18 6.78 11.23 3.73
C HIS A 18 6.98 12.74 3.89
N SER A 19 6.19 13.38 4.77
CA SER A 19 6.24 14.83 4.94
C SER A 19 7.64 15.30 5.37
N GLU A 20 8.29 14.58 6.27
CA GLU A 20 9.66 14.90 6.70
C GLU A 20 10.69 14.66 5.59
N LEU A 21 10.58 13.56 4.87
CA LEU A 21 11.47 13.30 3.73
C LEU A 21 11.29 14.35 2.63
N ALA A 22 10.05 14.67 2.25
CA ALA A 22 9.77 15.69 1.23
C ALA A 22 10.26 17.08 1.65
N ARG A 23 10.19 17.42 2.94
CA ARG A 23 10.76 18.66 3.49
C ARG A 23 12.28 18.72 3.32
N VAL A 24 12.97 17.58 3.50
CA VAL A 24 14.44 17.50 3.39
C VAL A 24 14.91 17.52 1.92
N PHE A 25 14.22 16.76 1.05
CA PHE A 25 14.61 16.62 -0.36
C PHE A 25 14.14 17.78 -1.25
N GLY A 26 13.06 18.45 -0.85
CA GLY A 26 12.40 19.46 -1.68
C GLY A 26 11.47 18.87 -2.75
N PRO A 27 10.49 19.66 -3.22
CA PRO A 27 9.52 19.22 -4.21
C PRO A 27 10.15 18.85 -5.55
N GLU A 28 11.23 19.53 -5.95
CA GLU A 28 11.94 19.32 -7.21
C GLU A 28 12.68 17.98 -7.28
N HIS A 29 12.97 17.38 -6.11
CA HIS A 29 13.62 16.07 -6.00
C HIS A 29 12.68 14.95 -5.56
N THR A 30 11.42 15.27 -5.26
CA THR A 30 10.41 14.32 -4.81
C THR A 30 9.52 13.91 -5.96
N SER A 31 9.41 12.60 -6.22
CA SER A 31 8.52 12.06 -7.26
C SER A 31 7.06 12.47 -7.02
N PRO A 32 6.34 12.92 -8.06
CA PRO A 32 4.92 13.23 -7.97
C PRO A 32 4.02 11.99 -7.86
N VAL A 33 4.54 10.80 -8.21
CA VAL A 33 3.78 9.54 -8.12
C VAL A 33 3.71 9.11 -6.65
N ARG A 34 2.50 9.16 -6.09
CA ARG A 34 2.22 8.91 -4.68
C ARG A 34 1.34 7.69 -4.44
N VAL A 35 0.58 7.29 -5.45
CA VAL A 35 -0.30 6.11 -5.40
C VAL A 35 -0.20 5.35 -6.71
N HIS A 36 -0.27 4.04 -6.61
CA HIS A 36 -0.10 3.11 -7.75
C HIS A 36 -1.03 3.40 -8.94
N THR A 37 -2.19 4.04 -8.70
CA THR A 37 -3.15 4.40 -9.76
C THR A 37 -2.77 5.66 -10.55
N GLN A 38 -1.73 6.38 -10.15
CA GLN A 38 -1.29 7.62 -10.84
C GLN A 38 -0.36 7.35 -12.03
N ALA A 39 0.16 6.15 -12.15
CA ALA A 39 1.08 5.79 -13.22
C ALA A 39 0.93 4.30 -13.60
N SER A 40 1.36 3.94 -14.82
CA SER A 40 1.52 2.54 -15.19
C SER A 40 2.59 1.85 -14.33
N THR A 41 2.69 0.54 -14.42
CA THR A 41 3.70 -0.24 -13.68
C THR A 41 5.12 0.26 -13.92
N GLU A 42 5.46 0.58 -15.18
CA GLU A 42 6.78 1.10 -15.59
C GLU A 42 6.98 2.56 -15.17
N GLY A 43 5.88 3.30 -14.96
CA GLY A 43 5.89 4.71 -14.57
C GLY A 43 5.89 4.97 -13.06
N GLN A 44 5.91 3.92 -12.22
CA GLN A 44 5.89 4.10 -10.75
C GLN A 44 7.14 4.83 -10.22
N PHE A 45 8.27 4.66 -10.91
CA PHE A 45 9.56 5.24 -10.54
C PHE A 45 10.12 6.11 -11.67
N PRO A 46 9.49 7.27 -11.99
CA PRO A 46 9.96 8.15 -13.06
C PRO A 46 11.38 8.63 -12.79
N GLN A 47 12.19 8.80 -13.86
CA GLN A 47 13.59 9.23 -13.74
C GLN A 47 13.69 10.69 -13.27
N GLY A 48 14.84 11.03 -12.70
CA GLY A 48 15.19 12.41 -12.33
C GLY A 48 14.89 12.79 -10.88
N TYR A 49 14.24 11.93 -10.12
CA TYR A 49 13.94 12.19 -8.71
C TYR A 49 14.93 11.49 -7.77
N LYS A 50 15.05 12.02 -6.55
CA LYS A 50 15.87 11.47 -5.46
C LYS A 50 15.03 10.80 -4.36
N LEU A 51 13.78 11.19 -4.24
CA LEU A 51 12.82 10.63 -3.29
C LEU A 51 11.61 10.07 -4.01
N TYR A 52 11.35 8.80 -3.77
CA TYR A 52 10.12 8.11 -4.15
C TYR A 52 9.42 7.67 -2.87
N SER A 53 8.18 8.10 -2.66
CA SER A 53 7.49 7.86 -1.41
C SER A 53 5.98 7.80 -1.64
N GLY A 54 5.40 6.62 -1.57
CA GLY A 54 3.96 6.45 -1.83
C GLY A 54 3.49 5.01 -1.70
N HIS A 55 2.21 4.81 -1.96
CA HIS A 55 1.59 3.49 -2.11
C HIS A 55 1.88 2.98 -3.53
N LEU A 56 3.10 2.53 -3.77
CA LEU A 56 3.63 2.20 -5.08
C LEU A 56 3.61 0.70 -5.35
N ASP A 57 3.38 0.35 -6.61
CA ASP A 57 3.71 -0.96 -7.14
C ASP A 57 5.21 -0.95 -7.46
N TRP A 58 5.94 -1.98 -7.04
CA TRP A 58 7.39 -2.00 -7.13
C TRP A 58 7.95 -3.26 -7.80
N GLU A 59 7.12 -3.93 -8.60
CA GLU A 59 7.53 -5.14 -9.31
C GLU A 59 8.61 -4.90 -10.37
N THR A 60 8.67 -3.69 -10.94
CA THR A 60 9.69 -3.28 -11.93
C THR A 60 10.85 -2.51 -11.33
N LEU A 61 10.87 -2.33 -10.00
CA LEU A 61 11.97 -1.67 -9.33
C LEU A 61 13.23 -2.53 -9.39
N ASP A 62 14.33 -1.98 -9.92
CA ASP A 62 15.64 -2.58 -9.79
C ASP A 62 16.12 -2.46 -8.34
N THR A 63 16.02 -3.56 -7.61
CA THR A 63 16.42 -3.66 -6.20
C THR A 63 17.90 -3.97 -6.02
N SER A 64 18.63 -4.27 -7.11
CA SER A 64 20.07 -4.50 -7.10
C SER A 64 20.91 -3.22 -7.28
N ASP A 65 20.25 -2.08 -7.50
CA ASP A 65 20.89 -0.79 -7.70
C ASP A 65 21.49 -0.25 -6.39
N ASP A 66 22.81 -0.32 -6.27
CA ASP A 66 23.58 0.16 -5.11
C ASP A 66 23.40 1.66 -4.83
N ASP A 67 22.92 2.43 -5.80
CA ASP A 67 22.62 3.86 -5.64
C ASP A 67 21.24 4.14 -5.05
N SER A 68 20.48 3.10 -4.71
CA SER A 68 19.19 3.19 -4.05
C SER A 68 19.26 2.75 -2.57
N PHE A 69 18.37 3.30 -1.75
CA PHE A 69 18.07 2.84 -0.40
C PHE A 69 16.57 2.63 -0.27
N ILE A 70 16.17 1.39 -0.17
CA ILE A 70 14.76 0.96 -0.14
C ILE A 70 14.38 0.66 1.31
N PHE A 71 13.31 1.27 1.77
CA PHE A 71 12.81 0.97 3.12
C PHE A 71 11.28 1.02 3.19
N THR A 72 10.77 0.42 4.25
CA THR A 72 9.34 0.46 4.60
C THR A 72 9.15 0.57 6.11
N VAL A 73 7.93 0.94 6.51
CA VAL A 73 7.50 0.96 7.91
C VAL A 73 6.29 0.06 8.06
N LEU A 74 6.35 -0.87 9.00
CA LEU A 74 5.25 -1.75 9.36
C LEU A 74 4.62 -1.32 10.68
N ARG A 75 3.43 -1.77 10.91
CA ARG A 75 2.66 -1.63 12.14
C ARG A 75 2.13 -3.01 12.54
N ASP A 76 1.76 -3.19 13.81
CA ASP A 76 1.01 -4.40 14.18
C ASP A 76 -0.13 -4.63 13.19
N PRO A 77 -0.27 -5.86 12.63
CA PRO A 77 -1.26 -6.13 11.59
C PRO A 77 -2.70 -5.86 12.02
N LYS A 78 -3.06 -6.17 13.27
CA LYS A 78 -4.41 -5.94 13.80
C LYS A 78 -4.70 -4.45 13.95
N ASP A 79 -3.72 -3.70 14.47
CA ASP A 79 -3.80 -2.25 14.60
C ASP A 79 -3.89 -1.56 13.24
N ARG A 80 -3.19 -2.08 12.23
CA ARG A 80 -3.29 -1.58 10.85
C ARG A 80 -4.70 -1.80 10.29
N ILE A 81 -5.26 -3.00 10.45
CA ILE A 81 -6.62 -3.34 10.03
C ILE A 81 -7.63 -2.38 10.67
N ALA A 82 -7.59 -2.24 11.99
CA ALA A 82 -8.47 -1.33 12.72
C ALA A 82 -8.31 0.13 12.25
N SER A 83 -7.05 0.59 12.12
CA SER A 83 -6.76 1.95 11.66
C SER A 83 -7.27 2.21 10.25
N PHE A 84 -7.23 1.23 9.35
CA PHE A 84 -7.73 1.40 7.98
C PHE A 84 -9.25 1.39 7.95
N TYR A 85 -9.89 0.51 8.69
CA TYR A 85 -11.35 0.46 8.84
C TYR A 85 -11.89 1.80 9.35
N PHE A 86 -11.40 2.28 10.49
CA PHE A 86 -11.88 3.54 11.07
C PHE A 86 -11.55 4.76 10.22
N TYR A 87 -10.44 4.74 9.48
CA TYR A 87 -10.13 5.78 8.51
C TYR A 87 -11.18 5.85 7.39
N LEU A 88 -11.52 4.71 6.76
CA LEU A 88 -12.53 4.67 5.72
C LEU A 88 -13.92 5.03 6.26
N LEU A 89 -14.27 4.55 7.45
CA LEU A 89 -15.53 4.90 8.11
C LEU A 89 -15.63 6.41 8.33
N HIS A 90 -14.56 7.03 8.84
CA HIS A 90 -14.50 8.49 9.01
C HIS A 90 -14.65 9.22 7.67
N GLN A 91 -13.88 8.83 6.65
CA GLN A 91 -13.96 9.44 5.33
C GLN A 91 -15.37 9.31 4.71
N SER A 92 -16.02 8.16 4.86
CA SER A 92 -17.36 7.91 4.30
C SER A 92 -18.43 8.86 4.82
N HIS A 93 -18.27 9.41 6.04
CA HIS A 93 -19.21 10.38 6.60
C HIS A 93 -19.14 11.76 5.93
N TYR A 94 -17.99 12.13 5.37
CA TYR A 94 -17.79 13.43 4.71
C TYR A 94 -18.05 13.39 3.21
N MET A 95 -18.14 12.21 2.60
CA MET A 95 -18.40 12.08 1.17
C MET A 95 -19.90 12.14 0.86
N ARG A 96 -20.24 12.87 -0.21
CA ARG A 96 -21.60 12.91 -0.76
C ARG A 96 -21.94 11.58 -1.43
N ASN A 97 -23.21 11.20 -1.44
CA ASN A 97 -23.67 9.93 -2.02
C ASN A 97 -23.27 9.74 -3.50
N LYS A 98 -23.23 10.84 -4.28
CA LYS A 98 -22.78 10.80 -5.69
C LYS A 98 -21.31 10.41 -5.83
N GLU A 99 -20.44 10.85 -4.91
CA GLU A 99 -19.01 10.52 -4.90
C GLU A 99 -18.77 9.08 -4.44
N LEU A 100 -19.62 8.59 -3.53
CA LEU A 100 -19.57 7.21 -3.05
C LEU A 100 -19.97 6.18 -4.12
N SER A 101 -20.76 6.57 -5.12
CA SER A 101 -21.18 5.66 -6.20
C SER A 101 -20.12 5.41 -7.26
N ALA A 102 -18.99 6.14 -7.26
CA ALA A 102 -17.88 5.86 -8.15
C ALA A 102 -17.25 4.48 -7.82
N HIS A 103 -16.94 3.70 -8.87
CA HIS A 103 -16.38 2.34 -8.74
C HIS A 103 -15.09 2.30 -7.89
N GLU A 104 -14.26 3.33 -8.00
CA GLU A 104 -13.02 3.49 -7.24
C GLU A 104 -13.21 3.64 -5.72
N ASN A 105 -14.43 3.95 -5.28
CA ASN A 105 -14.78 4.19 -3.87
C ASN A 105 -15.52 3.03 -3.22
N ILE A 106 -15.41 1.80 -3.74
CA ILE A 106 -16.12 0.62 -3.23
C ILE A 106 -15.97 0.46 -1.71
N GLY A 107 -14.75 0.62 -1.18
CA GLY A 107 -14.49 0.51 0.26
C GLY A 107 -15.27 1.52 1.10
N LEU A 108 -15.38 2.76 0.63
CA LEU A 108 -16.12 3.84 1.32
C LEU A 108 -17.64 3.64 1.24
N LYS A 109 -18.13 3.16 0.09
CA LYS A 109 -19.54 2.82 -0.11
C LYS A 109 -19.99 1.69 0.82
N GLU A 110 -19.23 0.60 0.82
CA GLU A 110 -19.58 -0.59 1.59
C GLU A 110 -19.50 -0.36 3.11
N ILE A 111 -18.48 0.38 3.58
CA ILE A 111 -18.33 0.67 5.01
C ILE A 111 -19.46 1.56 5.57
N LYS A 112 -20.05 2.42 4.73
CA LYS A 112 -21.17 3.27 5.10
C LYS A 112 -22.49 2.48 5.26
N ASN A 113 -22.62 1.39 4.52
CA ASN A 113 -23.87 0.65 4.36
C ASN A 113 -23.89 -0.71 5.11
N ARG A 114 -22.76 -1.11 5.70
CA ARG A 114 -22.61 -2.41 6.37
C ARG A 114 -22.19 -2.26 7.82
N THR A 115 -22.62 -3.17 8.66
CA THR A 115 -22.02 -3.37 9.99
C THR A 115 -20.59 -3.91 9.85
N ALA A 116 -19.77 -3.82 10.88
CA ALA A 116 -18.40 -4.32 10.81
C ALA A 116 -18.30 -5.82 10.44
N PRO A 117 -19.13 -6.75 11.00
CA PRO A 117 -19.15 -8.14 10.55
C PRO A 117 -19.50 -8.29 9.07
N GLU A 118 -20.52 -7.59 8.58
CA GLU A 118 -20.93 -7.63 7.17
C GLU A 118 -19.85 -7.02 6.26
N TYR A 119 -19.12 -6.00 6.74
CA TYR A 119 -18.02 -5.40 6.03
C TYR A 119 -16.86 -6.39 5.83
N PHE A 120 -16.44 -7.09 6.87
CA PHE A 120 -15.29 -7.98 6.78
C PHE A 120 -15.63 -9.36 6.20
N PHE A 121 -16.84 -9.86 6.41
CA PHE A 121 -17.23 -11.24 6.10
C PHE A 121 -18.44 -11.33 5.15
N GLY A 122 -18.90 -10.21 4.61
CA GLY A 122 -20.03 -10.17 3.68
C GLY A 122 -19.69 -10.78 2.31
N GLU A 123 -20.75 -10.97 1.53
CA GLU A 123 -20.69 -11.60 0.21
C GLU A 123 -20.48 -10.57 -0.92
N GLY A 124 -20.09 -11.08 -2.10
CA GLY A 124 -19.85 -10.32 -3.33
C GLY A 124 -18.41 -10.46 -3.81
N GLU A 125 -18.21 -10.84 -5.07
CA GLU A 125 -16.86 -11.12 -5.61
C GLU A 125 -15.95 -9.88 -5.62
N GLU A 126 -16.46 -8.73 -6.05
CA GLU A 126 -15.70 -7.47 -6.01
C GLU A 126 -15.34 -7.07 -4.58
N TRP A 127 -16.26 -7.33 -3.65
CA TRP A 127 -16.05 -7.02 -2.25
C TRP A 127 -15.00 -7.94 -1.60
N LYS A 128 -15.05 -9.23 -1.90
CA LYS A 128 -14.01 -10.19 -1.47
C LYS A 128 -12.65 -9.81 -2.02
N ALA A 129 -12.55 -9.42 -3.30
CA ALA A 129 -11.30 -8.94 -3.89
C ALA A 129 -10.77 -7.69 -3.15
N PHE A 130 -11.63 -6.74 -2.81
CA PHE A 130 -11.25 -5.57 -2.01
C PHE A 130 -10.71 -5.96 -0.63
N ILE A 131 -11.36 -6.88 0.08
CA ILE A 131 -10.89 -7.37 1.39
C ILE A 131 -9.52 -8.06 1.26
N LEU A 132 -9.33 -8.90 0.24
CA LEU A 132 -8.06 -9.56 -0.04
C LEU A 132 -6.94 -8.55 -0.31
N ASP A 133 -7.22 -7.51 -1.09
CA ASP A 133 -6.22 -6.51 -1.48
C ASP A 133 -5.87 -5.50 -0.36
N HIS A 134 -6.74 -5.32 0.64
CA HIS A 134 -6.54 -4.26 1.61
C HIS A 134 -6.41 -4.71 3.07
N TYR A 135 -6.92 -5.90 3.41
CA TYR A 135 -6.99 -6.36 4.79
C TYR A 135 -6.35 -7.73 5.00
N ASP A 136 -6.73 -8.73 4.20
CA ASP A 136 -6.33 -10.13 4.43
C ASP A 136 -4.85 -10.35 4.13
N ASN A 137 -4.09 -10.56 5.20
CA ASN A 137 -2.64 -10.80 5.12
C ASN A 137 -1.90 -9.80 4.22
N PHE A 138 -2.30 -8.52 4.29
CA PHE A 138 -1.87 -7.46 3.37
C PHE A 138 -0.34 -7.43 3.19
N TYR A 139 0.43 -7.53 4.26
CA TYR A 139 1.90 -7.48 4.17
C TYR A 139 2.44 -8.62 3.31
N CYS A 140 1.99 -9.86 3.57
CA CYS A 140 2.40 -11.00 2.77
C CYS A 140 2.04 -10.83 1.30
N ARG A 141 0.82 -10.37 1.02
CA ARG A 141 0.36 -10.15 -0.36
C ARG A 141 1.13 -9.03 -1.05
N TYR A 142 1.32 -7.90 -0.38
CA TYR A 142 2.06 -6.76 -0.92
C TYR A 142 3.52 -7.12 -1.26
N PHE A 143 4.22 -7.80 -0.35
CA PHE A 143 5.58 -8.21 -0.62
C PHE A 143 5.67 -9.35 -1.63
N ALA A 144 4.76 -10.32 -1.62
CA ALA A 144 4.77 -11.43 -2.57
C ALA A 144 4.47 -11.00 -4.01
N SER A 145 3.53 -10.07 -4.20
CA SER A 145 3.14 -9.55 -5.51
C SER A 145 3.93 -8.33 -5.96
N ARG A 146 4.55 -7.62 -5.02
CA ARG A 146 5.13 -6.29 -5.20
C ARG A 146 4.13 -5.23 -5.68
N LYS A 147 2.83 -5.47 -5.44
CA LYS A 147 1.71 -4.60 -5.82
C LYS A 147 0.80 -4.27 -4.65
N VAL A 148 0.26 -3.07 -4.65
CA VAL A 148 -0.73 -2.63 -3.65
C VAL A 148 -2.04 -3.41 -3.78
N ARG A 149 -2.45 -3.72 -5.02
CA ARG A 149 -3.60 -4.57 -5.36
C ARG A 149 -3.11 -5.79 -6.13
N GLY A 150 -2.48 -6.70 -5.42
CA GLY A 150 -1.78 -7.83 -6.02
C GLY A 150 -2.40 -9.20 -5.73
N SER A 151 -3.59 -9.28 -5.11
CA SER A 151 -4.19 -10.56 -4.73
C SER A 151 -4.45 -11.48 -5.91
N GLU A 152 -4.88 -10.93 -7.05
CA GLU A 152 -5.12 -11.71 -8.27
C GLU A 152 -3.85 -12.40 -8.79
N ASN A 153 -2.70 -11.73 -8.71
CA ASN A 153 -1.41 -12.29 -9.14
C ASN A 153 -0.96 -13.48 -8.29
N LEU A 154 -1.57 -13.66 -7.11
CA LEU A 154 -1.25 -14.72 -6.16
C LEU A 154 -2.30 -15.83 -6.11
N ARG A 155 -3.35 -15.74 -6.92
CA ARG A 155 -4.53 -16.60 -6.87
C ARG A 155 -4.22 -18.10 -7.07
N THR A 156 -3.21 -18.42 -7.84
CA THR A 156 -2.80 -19.81 -8.14
C THR A 156 -1.79 -20.37 -7.15
N LEU A 157 -1.32 -19.57 -6.21
CA LEU A 157 -0.29 -19.95 -5.24
C LEU A 157 -0.94 -20.42 -3.94
N ASP A 158 -0.34 -21.43 -3.32
CA ASP A 158 -0.66 -21.81 -1.96
C ASP A 158 -0.04 -20.85 -0.93
N THR A 159 -0.49 -20.96 0.32
CA THR A 159 -0.03 -20.09 1.42
C THR A 159 1.50 -20.16 1.62
N SER A 160 2.11 -21.32 1.49
CA SER A 160 3.55 -21.52 1.65
C SER A 160 4.34 -20.78 0.57
N GLN A 161 3.88 -20.88 -0.67
CA GLN A 161 4.47 -20.19 -1.82
C GLN A 161 4.35 -18.66 -1.68
N VAL A 162 3.20 -18.16 -1.20
CA VAL A 162 3.01 -16.72 -0.94
C VAL A 162 3.96 -16.23 0.14
N ILE A 163 4.09 -16.95 1.27
CA ILE A 163 5.01 -16.61 2.35
C ILE A 163 6.46 -16.61 1.85
N GLN A 164 6.86 -17.61 1.07
CA GLN A 164 8.20 -17.69 0.53
C GLN A 164 8.51 -16.53 -0.41
N LYS A 165 7.59 -16.17 -1.32
CA LYS A 165 7.75 -15.01 -2.20
C LYS A 165 7.86 -13.72 -1.39
N ALA A 166 7.00 -13.51 -0.40
CA ALA A 166 7.05 -12.35 0.48
C ALA A 166 8.39 -12.24 1.21
N THR A 167 8.86 -13.35 1.78
CA THR A 167 10.14 -13.42 2.49
C THR A 167 11.32 -13.09 1.57
N ASN A 168 11.30 -13.61 0.34
CA ASN A 168 12.33 -13.30 -0.65
C ASN A 168 12.34 -11.81 -1.00
N SER A 169 11.18 -11.23 -1.28
CA SER A 169 11.07 -9.79 -1.57
C SER A 169 11.48 -8.89 -0.40
N CYS A 170 11.28 -9.34 0.85
CA CYS A 170 11.78 -8.59 2.01
C CYS A 170 13.30 -8.50 2.08
N ARG A 171 14.04 -9.44 1.45
CA ARG A 171 15.52 -9.38 1.37
C ARG A 171 16.03 -8.30 0.44
N ASP A 172 15.18 -7.85 -0.49
CA ASP A 172 15.47 -6.77 -1.43
C ASP A 172 15.23 -5.38 -0.82
N ILE A 173 14.82 -5.31 0.45
CA ILE A 173 14.55 -4.08 1.19
C ILE A 173 15.67 -3.86 2.21
N ASP A 174 16.37 -2.73 2.10
CA ASP A 174 17.52 -2.41 2.97
C ASP A 174 17.13 -2.30 4.44
N ARG A 175 15.94 -1.75 4.74
CA ARG A 175 15.44 -1.62 6.12
C ARG A 175 13.93 -1.76 6.22
N ILE A 176 13.51 -2.51 7.19
CA ILE A 176 12.11 -2.63 7.62
C ILE A 176 12.01 -2.09 9.04
N TYR A 177 11.33 -0.97 9.20
CA TYR A 177 11.06 -0.37 10.51
C TYR A 177 9.68 -0.78 11.01
N THR A 178 9.47 -0.68 12.32
CA THR A 178 8.15 -0.87 12.94
C THR A 178 7.73 0.36 13.73
N THR A 179 6.45 0.70 13.68
CA THR A 179 5.92 1.69 14.62
C THR A 179 5.91 1.10 16.01
N LYS A 180 6.31 1.89 17.03
CA LYS A 180 6.06 1.51 18.43
C LYS A 180 4.55 1.65 18.69
N THR A 181 3.94 0.62 19.20
CA THR A 181 2.57 0.66 19.74
C THR A 181 2.59 1.25 21.13
#